data_7d59b3f5fc033a0ce6ae2777b8592792
#
_entry.id   7d59b3f5fc033a0ce6ae2777b8592792
#
_cell.length_a   1.000
_cell.length_b   1.000
_cell.length_c   1.000
_cell.angle_alpha   90.00
_cell.angle_beta   90.00
_cell.angle_gamma   90.00
#
_symmetry.space_group_name_H-M   'P 1'
#
loop_
_entity.id
_entity.type
_entity.pdbx_description
1 polymer ?
#
loop_
_entity_poly.entity_id
_entity_poly.type
_entity_poly.pdbx_seq_one_letter_code
_entity_poly.pdbx_strand_id
1 'polypeptide(L)'
;MSAQAFPPQFKRETHTVNGLKTTVLTAGRGEPLVFFHGAGLWHGINFALPWTEKFRVILPIHPGFDEADDDPAMNEMHDYVMHYLDLFDALGLEQVNLVGFSLGGLMAANFAVQAGHRVKRLVLVGPAGLRGKERPKGDLFLLPPEEIPSLLVSNFDVIKPYLPDNPKDLDFMGARYREVGTLARLWWEHPYDTKLPRYLHRLTMPTLLVWGEDDRLLSVQNAELWRAHIPKVEFQTFKGAGHLVLDEKREAVDAVQRFLS
;
A
#
# COMPACT_ATOMS: atom_id res chain seq x y z
N MET A 1 -18.65 16.69 -4.24
CA MET A 1 -17.43 15.94 -4.57
C MET A 1 -16.23 16.73 -4.06
N SER A 2 -15.71 16.43 -2.90
CA SER A 2 -14.31 16.76 -2.66
C SER A 2 -13.52 15.73 -3.47
N ALA A 3 -13.18 16.06 -4.73
CA ALA A 3 -12.17 15.30 -5.43
C ALA A 3 -10.99 15.20 -4.48
N GLN A 4 -10.58 14.00 -4.15
CA GLN A 4 -9.39 13.74 -3.37
C GLN A 4 -8.25 14.47 -4.07
N ALA A 5 -7.87 15.62 -3.55
CA ALA A 5 -6.91 16.48 -4.20
C ALA A 5 -5.54 15.88 -3.95
N PHE A 6 -5.09 15.03 -4.87
CA PHE A 6 -3.68 14.64 -4.91
C PHE A 6 -2.83 15.90 -5.08
N PRO A 7 -1.63 15.94 -4.49
CA PRO A 7 -0.76 17.09 -4.64
C PRO A 7 -0.58 17.47 -6.11
N PRO A 8 -0.66 18.76 -6.46
CA PRO A 8 -0.64 19.21 -7.86
C PRO A 8 0.65 18.88 -8.61
N GLN A 9 1.70 18.48 -7.89
CA GLN A 9 2.95 17.98 -8.45
C GLN A 9 2.79 16.64 -9.16
N PHE A 10 1.77 15.85 -8.75
CA PHE A 10 1.51 14.56 -9.37
C PHE A 10 0.65 14.72 -10.63
N LYS A 11 1.23 14.35 -11.76
CA LYS A 11 0.49 14.20 -13.01
C LYS A 11 -0.31 12.91 -12.98
N ARG A 12 -1.52 12.97 -13.50
CA ARG A 12 -2.42 11.82 -13.63
C ARG A 12 -2.40 11.35 -15.09
N GLU A 13 -2.06 10.10 -15.31
CA GLU A 13 -2.03 9.47 -16.63
C GLU A 13 -2.87 8.19 -16.58
N THR A 14 -3.50 7.84 -17.70
CA THR A 14 -4.28 6.60 -17.81
C THR A 14 -3.61 5.70 -18.84
N HIS A 15 -3.33 4.47 -18.42
CA HIS A 15 -2.78 3.41 -19.26
C HIS A 15 -3.80 2.29 -19.39
N THR A 16 -3.92 1.70 -20.58
CA THR A 16 -4.75 0.51 -20.76
C THR A 16 -3.86 -0.71 -20.67
N VAL A 17 -4.09 -1.54 -19.67
CA VAL A 17 -3.37 -2.78 -19.41
C VAL A 17 -4.37 -3.93 -19.43
N ASN A 18 -4.22 -4.84 -20.37
CA ASN A 18 -5.14 -5.98 -20.58
C ASN A 18 -6.64 -5.58 -20.63
N GLY A 19 -6.92 -4.44 -21.27
CA GLY A 19 -8.28 -3.91 -21.38
C GLY A 19 -8.76 -3.08 -20.20
N LEU A 20 -8.04 -3.06 -19.06
CA LEU A 20 -8.35 -2.23 -17.90
C LEU A 20 -7.67 -0.87 -17.97
N LYS A 21 -8.41 0.19 -17.70
CA LYS A 21 -7.85 1.53 -17.51
C LYS A 21 -7.23 1.64 -16.14
N THR A 22 -5.92 1.74 -16.12
CA THR A 22 -5.14 1.92 -14.89
C THR A 22 -4.69 3.37 -14.79
N THR A 23 -5.10 4.05 -13.76
CA THR A 23 -4.64 5.41 -13.45
C THR A 23 -3.30 5.33 -12.74
N VAL A 24 -2.35 6.13 -13.20
CA VAL A 24 -1.00 6.24 -12.62
C VAL A 24 -0.72 7.69 -12.28
N LEU A 25 -0.35 7.94 -11.04
CA LEU A 25 0.09 9.25 -10.56
C LEU A 25 1.62 9.29 -10.61
N THR A 26 2.19 10.31 -11.27
CA THR A 26 3.64 10.41 -11.43
C THR A 26 4.16 11.80 -11.07
N ALA A 27 5.21 11.87 -10.27
CA ALA A 27 5.89 13.12 -9.92
C ALA A 27 7.40 12.91 -9.72
N GLY A 28 8.17 13.99 -9.86
CA GLY A 28 9.62 13.97 -9.65
C GLY A 28 10.40 13.45 -10.86
N ARG A 29 11.69 13.22 -10.66
CA ARG A 29 12.66 12.77 -11.68
C ARG A 29 13.69 11.86 -11.01
N GLY A 30 14.42 11.08 -11.81
CA GLY A 30 15.48 10.18 -11.32
C GLY A 30 15.09 8.71 -11.41
N GLU A 31 15.67 7.89 -10.55
CA GLU A 31 15.35 6.46 -10.51
C GLU A 31 13.87 6.21 -10.23
N PRO A 32 13.25 5.20 -10.85
CA PRO A 32 11.86 4.90 -10.61
C PRO A 32 11.65 4.36 -9.19
N LEU A 33 10.69 4.95 -8.48
CA LEU A 33 10.14 4.49 -7.23
C LEU A 33 8.67 4.22 -7.43
N VAL A 34 8.28 2.96 -7.41
CA VAL A 34 6.87 2.57 -7.49
C VAL A 34 6.31 2.39 -6.08
N PHE A 35 5.14 2.99 -5.84
CA PHE A 35 4.43 2.89 -4.58
C PHE A 35 3.10 2.16 -4.76
N PHE A 36 2.97 0.99 -4.15
CA PHE A 36 1.71 0.26 -4.06
C PHE A 36 0.97 0.68 -2.80
N HIS A 37 -0.20 1.28 -2.98
CA HIS A 37 -1.00 1.84 -1.89
C HIS A 37 -1.75 0.77 -1.06
N GLY A 38 -2.31 1.16 0.06
CA GLY A 38 -3.15 0.30 0.90
C GLY A 38 -4.56 0.08 0.33
N ALA A 39 -5.46 -0.40 1.17
CA ALA A 39 -6.87 -0.63 0.81
C ALA A 39 -7.66 0.69 0.76
N GLY A 40 -7.15 1.69 0.06
CA GLY A 40 -7.73 3.01 -0.19
C GLY A 40 -6.69 4.11 -0.17
N LEU A 41 -6.99 5.21 -0.86
CA LEU A 41 -6.15 6.42 -0.98
C LEU A 41 -6.84 7.67 -0.44
N TRP A 42 -7.96 7.52 0.23
CA TRP A 42 -8.78 8.63 0.69
C TRP A 42 -8.05 9.61 1.63
N HIS A 43 -6.98 9.19 2.28
CA HIS A 43 -6.11 10.03 3.11
C HIS A 43 -5.01 10.76 2.32
N GLY A 44 -5.03 10.67 0.98
CA GLY A 44 -4.07 11.35 0.10
C GLY A 44 -2.70 10.66 0.03
N ILE A 45 -1.74 11.38 -0.57
CA ILE A 45 -0.36 10.89 -0.80
C ILE A 45 0.68 11.97 -0.48
N ASN A 46 0.37 12.93 0.40
CA ASN A 46 1.27 14.04 0.73
C ASN A 46 2.61 13.57 1.31
N PHE A 47 2.63 12.43 1.99
CA PHE A 47 3.84 11.81 2.51
C PHE A 47 4.87 11.49 1.40
N ALA A 48 4.44 11.28 0.16
CA ALA A 48 5.34 10.93 -0.94
C ALA A 48 6.03 12.14 -1.59
N LEU A 49 5.59 13.38 -1.30
CA LEU A 49 6.18 14.59 -1.88
C LEU A 49 7.71 14.70 -1.69
N PRO A 50 8.27 14.43 -0.50
CA PRO A 50 9.72 14.49 -0.31
C PRO A 50 10.52 13.54 -1.20
N TRP A 51 9.93 12.39 -1.53
CA TRP A 51 10.61 11.41 -2.40
C TRP A 51 10.77 11.92 -3.83
N THR A 52 9.89 12.83 -4.28
CA THR A 52 9.94 13.40 -5.64
C THR A 52 11.18 14.26 -5.91
N GLU A 53 11.88 14.66 -4.86
CA GLU A 53 13.16 15.39 -4.98
C GLU A 53 14.30 14.51 -5.54
N LYS A 54 14.24 13.20 -5.29
CA LYS A 54 15.29 12.24 -5.66
C LYS A 54 14.83 11.17 -6.65
N PHE A 55 13.54 10.85 -6.65
CA PHE A 55 12.98 9.76 -7.42
C PHE A 55 11.89 10.23 -8.37
N ARG A 56 11.73 9.51 -9.47
CA ARG A 56 10.48 9.52 -10.22
C ARG A 56 9.50 8.62 -9.48
N VAL A 57 8.64 9.20 -8.66
CA VAL A 57 7.60 8.50 -7.90
C VAL A 57 6.46 8.15 -8.85
N ILE A 58 6.09 6.88 -8.87
CA ILE A 58 5.05 6.30 -9.72
C ILE A 58 4.08 5.56 -8.80
N LEU A 59 2.84 6.01 -8.75
CA LEU A 59 1.80 5.44 -7.90
C LEU A 59 0.65 4.98 -8.80
N PRO A 60 0.60 3.70 -9.17
CA PRO A 60 -0.57 3.14 -9.83
C PRO A 60 -1.71 2.98 -8.83
N ILE A 61 -2.93 3.35 -9.25
CA ILE A 61 -4.14 3.05 -8.49
C ILE A 61 -4.54 1.60 -8.78
N HIS A 62 -4.71 0.81 -7.73
CA HIS A 62 -5.07 -0.60 -7.87
C HIS A 62 -6.41 -0.77 -8.58
N PRO A 63 -6.56 -1.76 -9.48
CA PRO A 63 -7.87 -2.12 -10.02
C PRO A 63 -8.91 -2.36 -8.93
N GLY A 64 -10.09 -1.77 -9.07
CA GLY A 64 -11.18 -1.82 -8.10
C GLY A 64 -11.07 -0.84 -6.93
N PHE A 65 -10.04 0.03 -6.90
CA PHE A 65 -9.87 1.07 -5.89
C PHE A 65 -10.01 2.46 -6.50
N ASP A 66 -10.46 3.43 -5.69
CA ASP A 66 -10.67 4.81 -6.09
C ASP A 66 -11.49 4.91 -7.41
N GLU A 67 -10.95 5.58 -8.43
CA GLU A 67 -11.57 5.72 -9.76
C GLU A 67 -11.01 4.74 -10.80
N ALA A 68 -10.18 3.75 -10.40
CA ALA A 68 -9.69 2.75 -11.33
C ALA A 68 -10.82 1.83 -11.81
N ASP A 69 -10.67 1.32 -13.04
CA ASP A 69 -11.57 0.27 -13.52
C ASP A 69 -11.50 -0.95 -12.59
N ASP A 70 -12.58 -1.66 -12.50
CA ASP A 70 -12.70 -2.89 -11.73
C ASP A 70 -12.93 -4.09 -12.65
N ASP A 71 -12.23 -5.19 -12.38
CA ASP A 71 -12.48 -6.47 -13.02
C ASP A 71 -12.82 -7.52 -11.94
N PRO A 72 -14.09 -7.97 -11.87
CA PRO A 72 -14.49 -9.00 -10.91
C PRO A 72 -13.75 -10.33 -11.05
N ALA A 73 -13.10 -10.59 -12.19
CA ALA A 73 -12.26 -11.76 -12.39
C ALA A 73 -10.91 -11.67 -11.67
N MET A 74 -10.47 -10.47 -11.29
CA MET A 74 -9.28 -10.27 -10.46
C MET A 74 -9.63 -10.56 -9.00
N ASN A 75 -9.55 -11.80 -8.59
CA ASN A 75 -9.95 -12.27 -7.27
C ASN A 75 -8.84 -12.97 -6.49
N GLU A 76 -7.64 -13.07 -7.08
CA GLU A 76 -6.45 -13.60 -6.42
C GLU A 76 -5.30 -12.58 -6.45
N MET A 77 -4.37 -12.71 -5.51
CA MET A 77 -3.16 -11.87 -5.48
C MET A 77 -2.30 -12.03 -6.75
N HIS A 78 -2.34 -13.21 -7.36
CA HIS A 78 -1.65 -13.50 -8.61
C HIS A 78 -2.13 -12.60 -9.76
N ASP A 79 -3.43 -12.30 -9.85
CA ASP A 79 -4.00 -11.46 -10.90
C ASP A 79 -3.41 -10.04 -10.83
N TYR A 80 -3.27 -9.50 -9.60
CA TYR A 80 -2.64 -8.19 -9.37
C TYR A 80 -1.15 -8.21 -9.73
N VAL A 81 -0.44 -9.29 -9.44
CA VAL A 81 0.98 -9.42 -9.82
C VAL A 81 1.12 -9.42 -11.33
N MET A 82 0.29 -10.16 -12.05
CA MET A 82 0.32 -10.19 -13.52
C MET A 82 -0.02 -8.81 -14.11
N HIS A 83 -1.07 -8.16 -13.59
CA HIS A 83 -1.43 -6.80 -14.00
C HIS A 83 -0.26 -5.81 -13.82
N TYR A 84 0.48 -5.89 -12.71
CA TYR A 84 1.62 -5.00 -12.47
C TYR A 84 2.83 -5.34 -13.32
N LEU A 85 3.06 -6.59 -13.67
CA LEU A 85 4.10 -6.95 -14.64
C LEU A 85 3.82 -6.30 -15.99
N ASP A 86 2.59 -6.43 -16.49
CA ASP A 86 2.17 -5.83 -17.74
C ASP A 86 2.19 -4.29 -17.70
N LEU A 87 1.79 -3.70 -16.56
CA LEU A 87 1.89 -2.24 -16.35
C LEU A 87 3.36 -1.77 -16.35
N PHE A 88 4.26 -2.50 -15.71
CA PHE A 88 5.68 -2.15 -15.70
C PHE A 88 6.25 -2.20 -17.11
N ASP A 89 5.87 -3.19 -17.91
CA ASP A 89 6.29 -3.29 -19.31
C ASP A 89 5.72 -2.12 -20.12
N ALA A 90 4.44 -1.77 -19.97
CA ALA A 90 3.81 -0.64 -20.63
C ALA A 90 4.46 0.72 -20.26
N LEU A 91 5.00 0.84 -19.04
CA LEU A 91 5.70 2.04 -18.55
C LEU A 91 7.21 2.03 -18.83
N GLY A 92 7.75 0.97 -19.44
CA GLY A 92 9.18 0.80 -19.69
C GLY A 92 10.01 0.69 -18.41
N LEU A 93 9.46 0.10 -17.35
CA LEU A 93 10.12 -0.06 -16.06
C LEU A 93 10.83 -1.42 -16.01
N GLU A 94 12.13 -1.46 -16.24
CA GLU A 94 12.91 -2.71 -16.16
C GLU A 94 13.18 -3.12 -14.71
N GLN A 95 13.68 -2.20 -13.89
CA GLN A 95 13.96 -2.39 -12.48
C GLN A 95 13.61 -1.14 -11.68
N VAL A 96 12.96 -1.31 -10.52
CA VAL A 96 12.45 -0.21 -9.70
C VAL A 96 12.84 -0.36 -8.23
N ASN A 97 12.83 0.74 -7.50
CA ASN A 97 12.64 0.75 -6.07
C ASN A 97 11.14 0.56 -5.80
N LEU A 98 10.77 -0.45 -5.01
CA LEU A 98 9.38 -0.80 -4.75
C LEU A 98 9.03 -0.54 -3.29
N VAL A 99 8.01 0.27 -3.05
CA VAL A 99 7.45 0.52 -1.72
C VAL A 99 6.01 0.02 -1.71
N GLY A 100 5.65 -0.78 -0.74
CA GLY A 100 4.27 -1.25 -0.57
C GLY A 100 3.76 -0.98 0.83
N PHE A 101 2.57 -0.38 0.93
CA PHE A 101 1.90 -0.08 2.20
C PHE A 101 0.70 -0.99 2.41
N SER A 102 0.56 -1.61 3.59
CA SER A 102 -0.62 -2.41 3.97
C SER A 102 -0.95 -3.50 2.93
N LEU A 103 -2.10 -3.44 2.26
CA LEU A 103 -2.46 -4.29 1.11
C LEU A 103 -1.41 -4.22 0.00
N GLY A 104 -0.96 -3.00 -0.34
CA GLY A 104 0.12 -2.81 -1.30
C GLY A 104 1.44 -3.43 -0.84
N GLY A 105 1.67 -3.57 0.46
CA GLY A 105 2.80 -4.31 1.02
C GLY A 105 2.72 -5.81 0.72
N LEU A 106 1.53 -6.40 0.85
CA LEU A 106 1.29 -7.78 0.42
C LEU A 106 1.49 -7.95 -1.09
N MET A 107 0.94 -7.03 -1.89
CA MET A 107 1.12 -7.03 -3.35
C MET A 107 2.60 -6.91 -3.74
N ALA A 108 3.34 -5.98 -3.11
CA ALA A 108 4.75 -5.78 -3.37
C ALA A 108 5.61 -7.00 -3.01
N ALA A 109 5.30 -7.66 -1.89
CA ALA A 109 5.98 -8.90 -1.51
C ALA A 109 5.69 -10.03 -2.49
N ASN A 110 4.42 -10.23 -2.91
CA ASN A 110 4.06 -11.23 -3.92
C ASN A 110 4.71 -10.93 -5.29
N PHE A 111 4.70 -9.66 -5.70
CA PHE A 111 5.40 -9.22 -6.91
C PHE A 111 6.91 -9.54 -6.85
N ALA A 112 7.56 -9.15 -5.75
CA ALA A 112 9.00 -9.36 -5.58
C ALA A 112 9.39 -10.84 -5.45
N VAL A 113 8.52 -11.69 -4.89
CA VAL A 113 8.72 -13.15 -4.85
C VAL A 113 8.70 -13.75 -6.26
N GLN A 114 7.82 -13.26 -7.14
CA GLN A 114 7.64 -13.80 -8.50
C GLN A 114 8.60 -13.13 -9.51
N ALA A 115 8.88 -11.84 -9.36
CA ALA A 115 9.68 -11.03 -10.27
C ALA A 115 10.78 -10.24 -9.56
N GLY A 116 11.54 -10.87 -8.67
CA GLY A 116 12.56 -10.21 -7.86
C GLY A 116 13.64 -9.49 -8.66
N HIS A 117 13.92 -9.91 -9.90
CA HIS A 117 14.83 -9.20 -10.82
C HIS A 117 14.34 -7.81 -11.24
N ARG A 118 13.03 -7.53 -11.11
CA ARG A 118 12.41 -6.23 -11.38
C ARG A 118 12.50 -5.27 -10.18
N VAL A 119 12.98 -5.74 -9.02
CA VAL A 119 13.03 -4.96 -7.76
C VAL A 119 14.47 -4.74 -7.31
N LYS A 120 14.91 -3.49 -7.29
CA LYS A 120 16.25 -3.08 -6.84
C LYS A 120 16.35 -3.09 -5.31
N ARG A 121 15.40 -2.44 -4.65
CA ARG A 121 15.20 -2.41 -3.19
C ARG A 121 13.70 -2.50 -2.89
N LEU A 122 13.36 -3.14 -1.80
CA LEU A 122 11.97 -3.33 -1.36
C LEU A 122 11.74 -2.64 -0.01
N VAL A 123 10.67 -1.88 0.11
CA VAL A 123 10.19 -1.35 1.40
C VAL A 123 8.78 -1.85 1.64
N LEU A 124 8.56 -2.44 2.79
CA LEU A 124 7.25 -2.93 3.24
C LEU A 124 6.82 -2.10 4.47
N VAL A 125 5.75 -1.34 4.32
CA VAL A 125 5.23 -0.44 5.36
C VAL A 125 3.96 -1.02 5.94
N GLY A 126 3.97 -1.47 7.20
CA GLY A 126 2.83 -2.11 7.85
C GLY A 126 2.15 -3.16 6.97
N PRO A 127 2.91 -4.10 6.32
CA PRO A 127 2.36 -4.97 5.29
C PRO A 127 1.30 -5.91 5.86
N ALA A 128 0.20 -6.03 5.14
CA ALA A 128 -0.82 -7.04 5.39
C ALA A 128 -0.37 -8.42 4.86
N GLY A 129 -1.14 -9.45 5.15
CA GLY A 129 -0.98 -10.77 4.53
C GLY A 129 -0.34 -11.85 5.38
N LEU A 130 0.40 -11.53 6.42
CA LEU A 130 0.84 -12.52 7.40
C LEU A 130 0.04 -12.39 8.69
N ARG A 131 -0.31 -13.52 9.27
CA ARG A 131 -1.10 -13.57 10.49
C ARG A 131 -0.37 -14.33 11.59
N GLY A 132 -0.22 -13.66 12.72
CA GLY A 132 0.23 -14.29 13.98
C GLY A 132 -0.89 -15.07 14.68
N LYS A 133 -0.57 -15.57 15.85
CA LYS A 133 -1.54 -16.29 16.71
C LYS A 133 -2.62 -15.35 17.28
N GLU A 134 -2.34 -14.07 17.38
CA GLU A 134 -3.27 -13.07 17.91
C GLU A 134 -4.27 -12.66 16.82
N ARG A 135 -5.53 -12.51 17.22
CA ARG A 135 -6.55 -11.95 16.31
C ARG A 135 -6.28 -10.46 16.14
N PRO A 136 -6.43 -9.93 14.90
CA PRO A 136 -6.40 -8.48 14.69
C PRO A 136 -7.39 -7.78 15.64
N LYS A 137 -7.01 -6.65 16.20
CA LYS A 137 -7.90 -5.84 17.05
C LYS A 137 -9.02 -5.19 16.23
N GLY A 138 -8.78 -4.98 14.92
CA GLY A 138 -9.75 -4.46 13.98
C GLY A 138 -9.96 -5.44 12.82
N ASP A 139 -11.21 -5.74 12.52
CA ASP A 139 -11.61 -6.48 11.32
C ASP A 139 -12.38 -5.49 10.44
N LEU A 140 -11.79 -5.11 9.30
CA LEU A 140 -12.35 -4.12 8.37
C LEU A 140 -13.73 -4.52 7.84
N PHE A 141 -14.09 -5.80 7.88
CA PHE A 141 -15.38 -6.29 7.42
C PHE A 141 -16.45 -6.29 8.52
N LEU A 142 -16.05 -6.22 9.79
CA LEU A 142 -16.97 -6.24 10.94
C LEU A 142 -17.17 -4.88 11.57
N LEU A 143 -16.29 -3.93 11.31
CA LEU A 143 -16.34 -2.61 11.91
C LEU A 143 -17.24 -1.67 11.11
N PRO A 144 -18.03 -0.82 11.79
CA PRO A 144 -18.70 0.30 11.13
C PRO A 144 -17.68 1.17 10.41
N PRO A 145 -17.97 1.64 9.17
CA PRO A 145 -17.04 2.46 8.39
C PRO A 145 -16.52 3.70 9.14
N GLU A 146 -17.33 4.29 10.00
CA GLU A 146 -17.00 5.46 10.82
C GLU A 146 -15.95 5.18 11.92
N GLU A 147 -15.77 3.92 12.32
CA GLU A 147 -14.76 3.53 13.30
C GLU A 147 -13.39 3.26 12.67
N ILE A 148 -13.35 2.91 11.39
CA ILE A 148 -12.12 2.54 10.68
C ILE A 148 -11.06 3.66 10.75
N PRO A 149 -11.37 4.96 10.49
CA PRO A 149 -10.37 6.01 10.52
C PRO A 149 -9.62 6.09 11.85
N SER A 150 -10.31 5.86 12.98
CA SER A 150 -9.71 5.91 14.32
C SER A 150 -8.70 4.79 14.58
N LEU A 151 -8.78 3.67 13.85
CA LEU A 151 -7.84 2.56 13.97
C LEU A 151 -6.56 2.78 13.20
N LEU A 152 -6.62 3.63 12.17
CA LEU A 152 -5.51 3.81 11.24
C LEU A 152 -4.43 4.74 11.76
N VAL A 153 -4.73 5.61 12.71
CA VAL A 153 -3.81 6.64 13.20
C VAL A 153 -3.78 6.70 14.72
N SER A 154 -2.66 7.13 15.27
CA SER A 154 -2.53 7.52 16.68
C SER A 154 -2.99 8.96 16.90
N ASN A 155 -2.77 9.82 15.91
CA ASN A 155 -3.24 11.21 15.90
C ASN A 155 -4.31 11.43 14.83
N PHE A 156 -5.56 11.59 15.25
CA PHE A 156 -6.69 11.76 14.36
C PHE A 156 -6.63 13.04 13.52
N ASP A 157 -5.94 14.08 13.98
CA ASP A 157 -5.83 15.35 13.24
C ASP A 157 -5.12 15.18 11.88
N VAL A 158 -4.32 14.12 11.72
CA VAL A 158 -3.62 13.83 10.45
C VAL A 158 -4.59 13.48 9.34
N ILE A 159 -5.66 12.76 9.63
CA ILE A 159 -6.64 12.30 8.63
C ILE A 159 -7.89 13.17 8.56
N LYS A 160 -8.15 13.96 9.60
CA LYS A 160 -9.32 14.83 9.66
C LYS A 160 -9.55 15.71 8.42
N PRO A 161 -8.53 16.30 7.80
CA PRO A 161 -8.70 17.10 6.57
C PRO A 161 -9.24 16.34 5.36
N TYR A 162 -9.15 15.01 5.37
CA TYR A 162 -9.57 14.13 4.27
C TYR A 162 -10.94 13.49 4.50
N LEU A 163 -11.51 13.69 5.67
CA LEU A 163 -12.84 13.19 5.98
C LEU A 163 -13.90 14.22 5.55
N PRO A 164 -15.06 13.78 5.08
CA PRO A 164 -16.15 14.68 4.73
C PRO A 164 -16.73 15.34 6.00
N ASP A 165 -17.18 16.59 5.87
CA ASP A 165 -17.88 17.29 6.96
C ASP A 165 -19.15 16.54 7.42
N ASN A 166 -19.82 15.89 6.47
CA ASN A 166 -20.96 15.02 6.75
C ASN A 166 -20.50 13.57 6.80
N PRO A 167 -20.49 12.90 7.95
CA PRO A 167 -20.10 11.48 8.07
C PRO A 167 -20.98 10.52 7.24
N LYS A 168 -22.16 11.00 6.80
CA LYS A 168 -23.10 10.25 5.94
C LYS A 168 -23.05 10.71 4.48
N ASP A 169 -21.93 11.27 4.04
CA ASP A 169 -21.72 11.61 2.65
C ASP A 169 -21.77 10.35 1.78
N LEU A 170 -22.76 10.29 0.88
CA LEU A 170 -23.05 9.08 0.11
C LEU A 170 -21.96 8.77 -0.92
N ASP A 171 -21.31 9.79 -1.48
CA ASP A 171 -20.24 9.59 -2.46
C ASP A 171 -19.01 9.01 -1.77
N PHE A 172 -18.64 9.56 -0.60
CA PHE A 172 -17.54 9.04 0.21
C PHE A 172 -17.80 7.62 0.66
N MET A 173 -18.99 7.35 1.22
CA MET A 173 -19.35 6.00 1.67
C MET A 173 -19.39 5.01 0.50
N GLY A 174 -20.00 5.40 -0.64
CA GLY A 174 -20.07 4.56 -1.83
C GLY A 174 -18.70 4.15 -2.37
N ALA A 175 -17.73 5.09 -2.35
CA ALA A 175 -16.35 4.77 -2.70
C ALA A 175 -15.73 3.74 -1.73
N ARG A 176 -15.92 3.95 -0.42
CA ARG A 176 -15.42 2.99 0.62
C ARG A 176 -16.05 1.60 0.47
N TYR A 177 -17.35 1.52 0.20
CA TYR A 177 -18.01 0.23 -0.03
C TYR A 177 -17.45 -0.51 -1.26
N ARG A 178 -17.13 0.19 -2.35
CA ARG A 178 -16.50 -0.44 -3.51
C ARG A 178 -15.13 -1.02 -3.16
N GLU A 179 -14.29 -0.25 -2.46
CA GLU A 179 -12.96 -0.70 -2.02
C GLU A 179 -13.04 -1.89 -1.06
N VAL A 180 -13.97 -1.86 -0.11
CA VAL A 180 -14.23 -3.01 0.78
C VAL A 180 -14.73 -4.21 -0.01
N GLY A 181 -15.57 -4.03 -1.04
CA GLY A 181 -16.01 -5.10 -1.93
C GLY A 181 -14.84 -5.75 -2.68
N THR A 182 -13.93 -4.94 -3.22
CA THR A 182 -12.70 -5.43 -3.87
C THR A 182 -11.81 -6.18 -2.88
N LEU A 183 -11.62 -5.64 -1.69
CA LEU A 183 -10.87 -6.30 -0.62
C LEU A 183 -11.51 -7.63 -0.21
N ALA A 184 -12.85 -7.68 -0.13
CA ALA A 184 -13.58 -8.89 0.20
C ALA A 184 -13.38 -10.00 -0.83
N ARG A 185 -13.35 -9.68 -2.14
CA ARG A 185 -13.03 -10.67 -3.18
C ARG A 185 -11.69 -11.35 -2.96
N LEU A 186 -10.70 -10.59 -2.46
CA LEU A 186 -9.35 -11.10 -2.22
C LEU A 186 -9.23 -11.88 -0.91
N TRP A 187 -10.01 -11.49 0.13
CA TRP A 187 -9.70 -11.88 1.50
C TRP A 187 -10.87 -12.41 2.32
N TRP A 188 -12.07 -12.54 1.74
CA TRP A 188 -13.21 -12.99 2.51
C TRP A 188 -13.02 -14.36 3.17
N GLU A 189 -12.48 -15.32 2.41
CA GLU A 189 -12.24 -16.68 2.94
C GLU A 189 -10.99 -16.73 3.82
N HIS A 190 -9.93 -16.02 3.42
CA HIS A 190 -8.64 -16.03 4.10
C HIS A 190 -8.07 -14.60 4.19
N PRO A 191 -8.28 -13.88 5.31
CA PRO A 191 -7.76 -12.52 5.48
C PRO A 191 -6.23 -12.48 5.69
N TYR A 192 -5.52 -13.44 5.12
CA TYR A 192 -4.06 -13.57 5.10
C TYR A 192 -3.63 -14.55 4.00
N ASP A 193 -2.41 -14.38 3.54
CA ASP A 193 -1.83 -15.25 2.52
C ASP A 193 -1.19 -16.49 3.17
N THR A 194 -1.78 -17.65 2.93
CA THR A 194 -1.30 -18.93 3.49
C THR A 194 -0.07 -19.48 2.78
N LYS A 195 0.22 -18.98 1.58
CA LYS A 195 1.30 -19.48 0.71
C LYS A 195 2.56 -18.60 0.81
N LEU A 196 2.39 -17.27 0.89
CA LEU A 196 3.48 -16.30 0.86
C LEU A 196 4.61 -16.61 1.86
N PRO A 197 4.37 -17.02 3.12
CA PRO A 197 5.46 -17.31 4.06
C PRO A 197 6.46 -18.33 3.53
N ARG A 198 6.01 -19.28 2.73
CA ARG A 198 6.87 -20.33 2.13
C ARG A 198 7.87 -19.79 1.11
N TYR A 199 7.59 -18.59 0.56
CA TYR A 199 8.33 -18.01 -0.56
C TYR A 199 9.08 -16.74 -0.20
N LEU A 200 8.88 -16.16 0.98
CA LEU A 200 9.55 -14.92 1.42
C LEU A 200 11.09 -15.03 1.44
N HIS A 201 11.64 -16.24 1.54
CA HIS A 201 13.08 -16.47 1.40
C HIS A 201 13.63 -16.06 0.02
N ARG A 202 12.76 -15.91 -0.99
CA ARG A 202 13.13 -15.43 -2.34
C ARG A 202 13.32 -13.92 -2.42
N LEU A 203 12.94 -13.17 -1.38
CA LEU A 203 13.22 -11.74 -1.27
C LEU A 203 14.70 -11.54 -0.95
N THR A 204 15.55 -11.64 -1.98
CA THR A 204 17.02 -11.55 -1.85
C THR A 204 17.56 -10.14 -2.00
N MET A 205 16.74 -9.19 -2.50
CA MET A 205 17.07 -7.78 -2.57
C MET A 205 17.11 -7.15 -1.15
N PRO A 206 17.86 -6.06 -0.95
CA PRO A 206 17.77 -5.28 0.29
C PRO A 206 16.32 -4.92 0.59
N THR A 207 15.87 -5.25 1.80
CA THR A 207 14.47 -5.05 2.22
C THR A 207 14.42 -4.26 3.52
N LEU A 208 13.57 -3.24 3.58
CA LEU A 208 13.26 -2.48 4.79
C LEU A 208 11.80 -2.75 5.19
N LEU A 209 11.60 -3.09 6.44
CA LEU A 209 10.29 -3.21 7.07
C LEU A 209 10.08 -2.02 7.98
N VAL A 210 9.00 -1.27 7.77
CA VAL A 210 8.62 -0.06 8.52
C VAL A 210 7.29 -0.29 9.22
N TRP A 211 7.17 0.13 10.49
CA TRP A 211 5.92 -0.08 11.24
C TRP A 211 5.69 1.00 12.30
N GLY A 212 4.41 1.39 12.48
CA GLY A 212 3.99 2.18 13.63
C GLY A 212 3.84 1.29 14.89
N GLU A 213 4.37 1.72 16.04
CA GLU A 213 4.28 0.93 17.27
C GLU A 213 2.85 0.83 17.82
N ASP A 214 2.02 1.83 17.49
CA ASP A 214 0.63 1.92 17.94
C ASP A 214 -0.36 1.45 16.85
N ASP A 215 0.09 0.68 15.85
CA ASP A 215 -0.78 0.14 14.80
C ASP A 215 -1.85 -0.78 15.42
N ARG A 216 -3.09 -0.31 15.38
CA ARG A 216 -4.25 -1.02 15.92
C ARG A 216 -4.95 -1.90 14.91
N LEU A 217 -4.64 -1.72 13.62
CA LEU A 217 -5.18 -2.55 12.55
C LEU A 217 -4.32 -3.80 12.33
N LEU A 218 -3.02 -3.60 12.11
CA LEU A 218 -2.04 -4.66 11.92
C LEU A 218 -0.94 -4.52 12.96
N SER A 219 -1.05 -5.27 14.05
CA SER A 219 -0.11 -5.17 15.18
C SER A 219 1.34 -5.24 14.72
N VAL A 220 2.20 -4.37 15.27
CA VAL A 220 3.66 -4.38 15.03
C VAL A 220 4.30 -5.73 15.38
N GLN A 221 3.68 -6.54 16.22
CA GLN A 221 4.15 -7.90 16.53
C GLN A 221 4.16 -8.80 15.28
N ASN A 222 3.34 -8.52 14.27
CA ASN A 222 3.38 -9.25 13.01
C ASN A 222 4.70 -9.04 12.24
N ALA A 223 5.46 -7.98 12.55
CA ALA A 223 6.78 -7.75 11.96
C ALA A 223 7.74 -8.93 12.17
N GLU A 224 7.64 -9.63 13.30
CA GLU A 224 8.48 -10.81 13.57
C GLU A 224 8.23 -11.94 12.58
N LEU A 225 7.01 -12.09 12.08
CA LEU A 225 6.69 -13.08 11.05
C LEU A 225 7.39 -12.77 9.72
N TRP A 226 7.41 -11.49 9.33
CA TRP A 226 8.12 -11.04 8.14
C TRP A 226 9.63 -11.23 8.30
N ARG A 227 10.18 -10.80 9.43
CA ARG A 227 11.61 -10.88 9.75
C ARG A 227 12.11 -12.32 9.79
N ALA A 228 11.29 -13.24 10.29
CA ALA A 228 11.65 -14.66 10.36
C ALA A 228 11.82 -15.34 8.98
N HIS A 229 11.22 -14.77 7.93
CA HIS A 229 11.17 -15.39 6.61
C HIS A 229 11.95 -14.63 5.53
N ILE A 230 12.30 -13.36 5.74
CA ILE A 230 13.05 -12.53 4.77
C ILE A 230 14.54 -12.56 5.14
N PRO A 231 15.45 -13.02 4.26
CA PRO A 231 16.86 -13.23 4.60
C PRO A 231 17.65 -11.98 4.97
N LYS A 232 17.32 -10.85 4.32
CA LYS A 232 18.03 -9.57 4.46
C LYS A 232 17.01 -8.45 4.69
N VAL A 233 16.50 -8.35 5.90
CA VAL A 233 15.52 -7.34 6.27
C VAL A 233 16.05 -6.43 7.38
N GLU A 234 16.06 -5.13 7.10
CA GLU A 234 16.17 -4.10 8.12
C GLU A 234 14.78 -3.81 8.69
N PHE A 235 14.70 -3.48 9.98
CA PHE A 235 13.42 -3.20 10.63
C PHE A 235 13.49 -1.90 11.41
N GLN A 236 12.53 -1.02 11.19
CA GLN A 236 12.40 0.24 11.90
C GLN A 236 10.97 0.44 12.37
N THR A 237 10.81 0.83 13.65
CA THR A 237 9.52 1.18 14.24
C THR A 237 9.48 2.65 14.60
N PHE A 238 8.26 3.20 14.68
CA PHE A 238 8.03 4.60 14.96
C PHE A 238 7.00 4.73 16.09
N LYS A 239 7.48 5.20 17.24
CA LYS A 239 6.67 5.39 18.45
C LYS A 239 5.62 6.49 18.21
N GLY A 240 4.41 6.29 18.72
CA GLY A 240 3.31 7.23 18.60
C GLY A 240 2.81 7.35 17.16
N ALA A 241 2.91 6.27 16.38
CA ALA A 241 2.34 6.15 15.04
C ALA A 241 1.47 4.91 14.94
N GLY A 242 0.32 5.05 14.31
CA GLY A 242 -0.59 3.96 13.96
C GLY A 242 -0.22 3.31 12.62
N HIS A 243 -1.26 2.79 11.96
CA HIS A 243 -1.11 2.12 10.67
C HIS A 243 -0.63 3.05 9.55
N LEU A 244 -1.11 4.31 9.51
CA LEU A 244 -0.69 5.34 8.55
C LEU A 244 0.63 6.00 8.98
N VAL A 245 1.66 5.20 9.26
CA VAL A 245 2.94 5.67 9.81
C VAL A 245 3.63 6.71 8.92
N LEU A 246 3.47 6.64 7.59
CA LEU A 246 4.05 7.62 6.65
C LEU A 246 3.35 8.97 6.72
N ASP A 247 2.06 8.99 7.02
CA ASP A 247 1.28 10.21 7.18
C ASP A 247 1.54 10.87 8.55
N GLU A 248 1.80 10.06 9.58
CA GLU A 248 1.98 10.53 10.95
C GLU A 248 3.43 10.92 11.29
N LYS A 249 4.43 10.30 10.60
CA LYS A 249 5.85 10.47 10.94
C LYS A 249 6.71 10.83 9.74
N ARG A 250 7.18 12.07 9.71
CA ARG A 250 8.16 12.50 8.72
C ARG A 250 9.44 11.67 8.78
N GLU A 251 9.84 11.23 9.96
CA GLU A 251 11.03 10.38 10.17
C GLU A 251 10.90 9.03 9.47
N ALA A 252 9.68 8.49 9.35
CA ALA A 252 9.42 7.26 8.61
C ALA A 252 9.60 7.49 7.09
N VAL A 253 9.08 8.62 6.58
CA VAL A 253 9.27 9.03 5.18
C VAL A 253 10.75 9.19 4.85
N ASP A 254 11.50 9.86 5.74
CA ASP A 254 12.94 10.09 5.58
C ASP A 254 13.74 8.77 5.69
N ALA A 255 13.32 7.83 6.54
CA ALA A 255 13.94 6.51 6.64
C ALA A 255 13.79 5.71 5.33
N VAL A 256 12.59 5.71 4.74
CA VAL A 256 12.34 5.11 3.42
C VAL A 256 13.23 5.75 2.37
N GLN A 257 13.29 7.09 2.30
CA GLN A 257 14.12 7.80 1.33
C GLN A 257 15.61 7.47 1.48
N ARG A 258 16.14 7.42 2.72
CA ARG A 258 17.54 7.06 2.97
C ARG A 258 17.86 5.63 2.55
N PHE A 259 16.97 4.69 2.84
CA PHE A 259 17.16 3.29 2.47
C PHE A 259 17.18 3.08 0.95
N LEU A 260 16.38 3.83 0.21
CA LEU A 260 16.26 3.73 -1.24
C LEU A 260 17.36 4.49 -2.00
N SER A 261 18.01 5.47 -1.38
CA SER A 261 19.14 6.23 -1.94
C SER A 261 20.44 5.45 -1.81
#